data_89fb60fda6cb4d0fef5d54dc7bc4562a
#
_entry.id   89fb60fda6cb4d0fef5d54dc7bc4562a
#
_cell.length_a   1.000
_cell.length_b   1.000
_cell.length_c   1.000
_cell.angle_alpha   90.00
_cell.angle_beta   90.00
_cell.angle_gamma   90.00
#
_symmetry.space_group_name_H-M   'P 1'
#
loop_
_entity.id
_entity.type
_entity.pdbx_description
1 polymer ?
#
loop_
_entity_poly.entity_id
_entity_poly.type
_entity_poly.pdbx_seq_one_letter_code
_entity_poly.pdbx_strand_id
1 'polypeptide(L)'
;TQLHIATMSHAHYDHSGGLEAFLKLNDRAKVYMQKAVWGQYYVVTPSKCAYIGMDAVLKNYEDRFVLCDGVQKLDEELTVFSAVPGRELWSGANDTLREKIGEDYPRDTFRHEQDLLVTENGKTALFAGCAHCGIVNIL
;
A
#
# COMPACT_ATOMS: atom_id res chain seq x y z
N THR A 1 24.48 2.07 2.70
CA THR A 1 23.61 3.27 2.67
C THR A 1 22.55 3.08 3.75
N GLN A 2 22.47 4.03 4.69
CA GLN A 2 21.50 3.93 5.78
C GLN A 2 20.20 4.61 5.33
N LEU A 3 19.21 3.81 4.97
CA LEU A 3 17.85 4.31 4.72
C LEU A 3 17.17 4.59 6.06
N HIS A 4 16.47 5.71 6.15
CA HIS A 4 15.71 6.13 7.32
C HIS A 4 14.20 6.08 7.10
N ILE A 5 13.76 6.18 5.86
CA ILE A 5 12.36 6.16 5.43
C ILE A 5 12.21 5.08 4.37
N ALA A 6 11.17 4.29 4.50
CA ALA A 6 10.65 3.41 3.47
C ALA A 6 9.14 3.64 3.36
N THR A 7 8.59 3.54 2.16
CA THR A 7 7.15 3.63 1.94
C THR A 7 6.66 2.37 1.28
N MET A 8 5.45 1.94 1.60
CA MET A 8 4.80 0.80 0.97
C MET A 8 3.54 1.27 0.25
N SER A 9 3.42 0.92 -1.03
CA SER A 9 2.32 1.40 -1.86
C SER A 9 0.97 0.80 -1.48
N HIS A 10 0.91 -0.49 -1.16
CA HIS A 10 -0.33 -1.18 -0.80
C HIS A 10 -0.05 -2.57 -0.19
N ALA A 11 -1.09 -3.24 0.29
CA ALA A 11 -0.98 -4.42 1.17
C ALA A 11 -0.80 -5.77 0.46
N HIS A 12 -0.67 -5.83 -0.87
CA HIS A 12 -0.51 -7.11 -1.54
C HIS A 12 0.86 -7.74 -1.29
N TYR A 13 0.88 -9.08 -1.17
CA TYR A 13 2.07 -9.84 -0.75
C TYR A 13 3.28 -9.69 -1.69
N ASP A 14 3.05 -9.46 -2.98
CA ASP A 14 4.09 -9.24 -3.99
C ASP A 14 4.77 -7.87 -3.86
N HIS A 15 4.17 -6.94 -3.12
CA HIS A 15 4.75 -5.65 -2.74
C HIS A 15 5.32 -5.64 -1.31
N SER A 16 4.77 -6.45 -0.41
CA SER A 16 5.20 -6.53 0.99
C SER A 16 6.16 -7.70 1.28
N GLY A 17 6.29 -8.68 0.38
CA GLY A 17 7.02 -9.92 0.62
C GLY A 17 8.52 -9.76 0.92
N GLY A 18 9.15 -8.68 0.45
CA GLY A 18 10.54 -8.35 0.77
C GLY A 18 10.73 -7.57 2.07
N LEU A 19 9.65 -7.12 2.71
CA LEU A 19 9.71 -6.16 3.82
C LEU A 19 10.37 -6.76 5.08
N GLU A 20 10.12 -8.04 5.38
CA GLU A 20 10.77 -8.70 6.51
C GLU A 20 12.30 -8.76 6.34
N ALA A 21 12.77 -9.12 5.15
CA ALA A 21 14.21 -9.13 4.85
C ALA A 21 14.82 -7.74 4.97
N PHE A 22 14.12 -6.71 4.48
CA PHE A 22 14.54 -5.32 4.64
C PHE A 22 14.65 -4.92 6.13
N LEU A 23 13.65 -5.23 6.94
CA LEU A 23 13.61 -4.89 8.38
C LEU A 23 14.69 -5.62 9.18
N LYS A 24 15.06 -6.84 8.79
CA LYS A 24 16.18 -7.59 9.40
C LYS A 24 17.54 -6.97 9.08
N LEU A 25 17.69 -6.41 7.89
CA LEU A 25 18.96 -5.80 7.43
C LEU A 25 19.10 -4.33 7.81
N ASN A 26 17.99 -3.64 8.05
CA ASN A 26 17.94 -2.24 8.39
C ASN A 26 17.23 -2.07 9.75
N ASP A 27 17.98 -1.60 10.76
CA ASP A 27 17.50 -1.45 12.14
C ASP A 27 16.92 -0.06 12.45
N ARG A 28 16.88 0.87 11.48
CA ARG A 28 16.56 2.28 11.72
C ARG A 28 15.35 2.79 10.96
N ALA A 29 15.16 2.37 9.71
CA ALA A 29 14.12 2.91 8.85
C ALA A 29 12.73 2.71 9.47
N LYS A 30 11.92 3.75 9.42
CA LYS A 30 10.48 3.64 9.60
C LYS A 30 9.84 3.32 8.26
N VAL A 31 8.83 2.46 8.28
CA VAL A 31 8.06 2.08 7.09
C VAL A 31 6.70 2.75 7.18
N TYR A 32 6.45 3.68 6.27
CA TYR A 32 5.19 4.40 6.16
C TYR A 32 4.25 3.63 5.26
N MET A 33 3.07 3.30 5.77
CA MET A 33 2.08 2.50 5.07
C MET A 33 0.67 2.96 5.42
N GLN A 34 -0.27 2.76 4.51
CA GLN A 34 -1.66 3.14 4.75
C GLN A 34 -2.25 2.29 5.89
N LYS A 35 -3.05 2.90 6.77
CA LYS A 35 -3.58 2.26 7.99
C LYS A 35 -4.41 0.98 7.75
N ALA A 36 -5.00 0.83 6.56
CA ALA A 36 -5.80 -0.34 6.20
C ALA A 36 -4.99 -1.56 5.71
N VAL A 37 -3.65 -1.48 5.71
CA VAL A 37 -2.78 -2.58 5.20
C VAL A 37 -3.00 -3.93 5.89
N TRP A 38 -3.52 -3.94 7.11
CA TRP A 38 -3.81 -5.15 7.87
C TRP A 38 -5.19 -5.75 7.57
N GLY A 39 -5.88 -5.26 6.54
CA GLY A 39 -7.12 -5.85 6.05
C GLY A 39 -6.93 -7.27 5.52
N GLN A 40 -8.02 -7.95 5.29
CA GLN A 40 -8.04 -9.32 4.78
C GLN A 40 -8.24 -9.31 3.27
N TYR A 41 -7.14 -9.27 2.50
CA TYR A 41 -7.17 -9.16 1.04
C TYR A 41 -6.98 -10.51 0.36
N TYR A 42 -7.80 -10.77 -0.67
CA TYR A 42 -7.88 -12.05 -1.36
C TYR A 42 -7.97 -11.87 -2.87
N VAL A 43 -7.46 -12.86 -3.61
CA VAL A 43 -7.89 -13.10 -5.00
C VAL A 43 -8.98 -14.17 -4.96
N VAL A 44 -10.11 -13.88 -5.60
CA VAL A 44 -11.25 -14.80 -5.68
C VAL A 44 -11.66 -14.96 -7.13
N THR A 45 -11.59 -16.19 -7.61
CA THR A 45 -12.04 -16.64 -8.93
C THR A 45 -12.93 -17.88 -8.77
N PRO A 46 -13.63 -18.38 -9.81
CA PRO A 46 -14.41 -19.61 -9.70
C PRO A 46 -13.62 -20.83 -9.22
N SER A 47 -12.30 -20.85 -9.44
CA SER A 47 -11.43 -21.99 -9.09
C SER A 47 -10.45 -21.71 -7.95
N LYS A 48 -10.38 -20.47 -7.43
CA LYS A 48 -9.36 -20.09 -6.45
C LYS A 48 -9.90 -19.04 -5.48
N CYS A 49 -9.66 -19.26 -4.19
CA CYS A 49 -9.76 -18.25 -3.15
C CYS A 49 -8.45 -18.28 -2.36
N ALA A 50 -7.63 -17.25 -2.46
CA ALA A 50 -6.32 -17.22 -1.81
C ALA A 50 -6.05 -15.85 -1.18
N TYR A 51 -5.52 -15.87 0.04
CA TYR A 51 -5.05 -14.66 0.72
C TYR A 51 -3.86 -14.06 -0.02
N ILE A 52 -3.91 -12.76 -0.21
CA ILE A 52 -2.88 -11.98 -0.91
C ILE A 52 -2.44 -10.74 -0.11
N GLY A 53 -2.87 -10.63 1.14
CA GLY A 53 -2.48 -9.53 2.02
C GLY A 53 -1.08 -9.68 2.60
N MET A 54 -0.77 -8.83 3.56
CA MET A 54 0.52 -8.83 4.25
C MET A 54 0.72 -10.07 5.10
N ASP A 55 1.96 -10.58 5.15
CA ASP A 55 2.31 -11.69 6.04
C ASP A 55 2.18 -11.27 7.51
N ALA A 56 1.56 -12.14 8.31
CA ALA A 56 1.40 -11.91 9.74
C ALA A 56 2.71 -11.77 10.52
N VAL A 57 3.81 -12.34 10.00
CA VAL A 57 5.16 -12.21 10.59
C VAL A 57 5.58 -10.75 10.73
N LEU A 58 5.10 -9.88 9.85
CA LEU A 58 5.42 -8.44 9.86
C LEU A 58 4.89 -7.73 11.12
N LYS A 59 3.89 -8.28 11.81
CA LYS A 59 3.42 -7.75 13.09
C LYS A 59 4.49 -7.75 14.18
N ASN A 60 5.52 -8.57 14.06
CA ASN A 60 6.64 -8.57 14.99
C ASN A 60 7.50 -7.29 14.89
N TYR A 61 7.25 -6.44 13.90
CA TYR A 61 7.97 -5.20 13.62
C TYR A 61 7.06 -3.96 13.71
N GLU A 62 5.95 -4.04 14.46
CA GLU A 62 4.96 -2.95 14.55
C GLU A 62 5.57 -1.62 15.02
N ASP A 63 6.59 -1.67 15.86
CA ASP A 63 7.34 -0.50 16.33
C ASP A 63 8.08 0.25 15.19
N ARG A 64 8.28 -0.40 14.05
CA ARG A 64 8.91 0.15 12.85
C ARG A 64 7.92 0.75 11.87
N PHE A 65 6.63 0.52 12.05
CA PHE A 65 5.59 0.97 11.12
C PHE A 65 4.96 2.29 11.56
N VAL A 66 4.73 3.15 10.58
CA VAL A 66 3.97 4.39 10.72
C VAL A 66 2.74 4.28 9.83
N LEU A 67 1.57 4.21 10.47
CA LEU A 67 0.30 4.09 9.76
C LEU A 67 -0.18 5.47 9.31
N CYS A 68 -0.31 5.63 7.99
CA CYS A 68 -0.71 6.87 7.32
C CYS A 68 -2.20 6.87 6.97
N ASP A 69 -2.80 8.04 6.91
CA ASP A 69 -4.19 8.25 6.48
C ASP A 69 -4.32 9.59 5.77
N GLY A 70 -4.97 9.59 4.60
CA GLY A 70 -5.09 10.80 3.77
C GLY A 70 -3.74 11.32 3.28
N VAL A 71 -3.53 12.62 3.38
CA VAL A 71 -2.27 13.27 2.97
C VAL A 71 -1.39 13.46 4.19
N GLN A 72 -0.16 12.93 4.12
CA GLN A 72 0.81 13.02 5.21
C GLN A 72 2.19 13.38 4.68
N LYS A 73 2.72 14.50 5.16
CA LYS A 73 4.10 14.93 4.91
C LYS A 73 5.04 14.11 5.80
N LEU A 74 6.04 13.46 5.19
CA LEU A 74 7.03 12.65 5.89
C LEU A 74 8.27 13.47 6.27
N ASP A 75 8.69 14.34 5.36
CA ASP A 75 9.75 15.34 5.54
C ASP A 75 9.53 16.53 4.57
N GLU A 76 10.56 17.32 4.30
CA GLU A 76 10.43 18.49 3.42
C GLU A 76 10.17 18.13 1.96
N GLU A 77 10.61 16.96 1.53
CA GLU A 77 10.56 16.51 0.12
C GLU A 77 9.52 15.42 -0.11
N LEU A 78 9.19 14.62 0.92
CA LEU A 78 8.38 13.41 0.79
C LEU A 78 6.97 13.61 1.36
N THR A 79 5.98 13.32 0.55
CA THR A 79 4.57 13.30 0.96
C THR A 79 3.91 12.04 0.47
N VAL A 80 3.24 11.30 1.34
CA VAL A 80 2.34 10.21 0.94
C VAL A 80 0.90 10.69 0.96
N PHE A 81 0.08 10.13 0.09
CA PHE A 81 -1.36 10.37 0.09
C PHE A 81 -2.12 9.10 -0.24
N SER A 82 -3.35 9.03 0.24
CA SER A 82 -4.27 7.90 0.08
C SER A 82 -5.71 8.41 -0.04
N ALA A 83 -6.67 7.49 -0.05
CA ALA A 83 -8.09 7.83 -0.17
C ALA A 83 -8.42 8.57 -1.48
N VAL A 84 -7.79 8.17 -2.58
CA VAL A 84 -8.01 8.71 -3.91
C VAL A 84 -9.50 8.57 -4.28
N PRO A 85 -10.21 9.69 -4.54
CA PRO A 85 -11.61 9.65 -4.96
C PRO A 85 -11.75 9.22 -6.43
N GLY A 86 -12.95 8.83 -6.82
CA GLY A 86 -13.21 8.42 -8.19
C GLY A 86 -12.83 6.97 -8.48
N ARG A 87 -13.26 6.50 -9.63
CA ARG A 87 -12.97 5.17 -10.16
C ARG A 87 -13.09 5.20 -11.69
N GLU A 88 -12.68 6.31 -12.28
CA GLU A 88 -12.66 6.46 -13.74
C GLU A 88 -11.71 5.44 -14.36
N LEU A 89 -12.10 4.89 -15.50
CA LEU A 89 -11.33 3.88 -16.23
C LEU A 89 -10.88 2.69 -15.35
N TRP A 90 -11.79 2.18 -14.51
CA TRP A 90 -11.55 1.04 -13.64
C TRP A 90 -10.93 -0.14 -14.39
N SER A 91 -9.83 -0.67 -13.89
CA SER A 91 -9.16 -1.81 -14.51
C SER A 91 -9.92 -3.11 -14.25
N GLY A 92 -10.22 -3.87 -15.32
CA GLY A 92 -10.79 -5.22 -15.19
C GLY A 92 -9.87 -6.21 -14.46
N ALA A 93 -8.57 -5.94 -14.37
CA ALA A 93 -7.65 -6.74 -13.56
C ALA A 93 -8.01 -6.74 -12.06
N ASN A 94 -8.69 -5.69 -11.59
CA ASN A 94 -9.16 -5.58 -10.21
C ASN A 94 -10.39 -6.45 -9.90
N ASP A 95 -11.06 -6.99 -10.91
CA ASP A 95 -12.36 -7.67 -10.74
C ASP A 95 -12.28 -8.97 -9.92
N THR A 96 -11.11 -9.54 -9.74
CA THR A 96 -10.90 -10.73 -8.91
C THR A 96 -10.39 -10.41 -7.51
N LEU A 97 -10.06 -9.15 -7.25
CA LEU A 97 -9.51 -8.72 -5.96
C LEU A 97 -10.63 -8.38 -4.98
N ARG A 98 -10.51 -8.91 -3.78
CA ARG A 98 -11.55 -8.86 -2.75
C ARG A 98 -10.97 -8.45 -1.39
N GLU A 99 -11.78 -7.78 -0.60
CA GLU A 99 -11.53 -7.64 0.83
C GLU A 99 -12.53 -8.52 1.58
N LYS A 100 -12.07 -9.41 2.48
CA LYS A 100 -12.97 -10.18 3.33
C LYS A 100 -13.48 -9.30 4.46
N ILE A 101 -14.80 -9.19 4.57
CA ILE A 101 -15.49 -8.47 5.63
C ILE A 101 -16.54 -9.43 6.25
N GLY A 102 -16.28 -9.89 7.47
CA GLY A 102 -17.07 -10.98 8.05
C GLY A 102 -16.93 -12.25 7.21
N GLU A 103 -18.04 -12.79 6.71
CA GLU A 103 -18.09 -13.97 5.86
C GLU A 103 -18.12 -13.63 4.35
N ASP A 104 -18.25 -12.33 4.01
CA ASP A 104 -18.38 -11.88 2.62
C ASP A 104 -17.04 -11.47 2.00
N TYR A 105 -16.98 -11.48 0.67
CA TYR A 105 -15.84 -11.08 -0.13
C TYR A 105 -16.25 -9.98 -1.14
N PRO A 106 -16.63 -8.78 -0.68
CA PRO A 106 -16.89 -7.67 -1.60
C PRO A 106 -15.67 -7.31 -2.42
N ARG A 107 -15.88 -6.56 -3.51
CA ARG A 107 -14.77 -6.00 -4.29
C ARG A 107 -13.87 -5.17 -3.39
N ASP A 108 -12.55 -5.34 -3.57
CA ASP A 108 -11.57 -4.48 -2.91
C ASP A 108 -11.75 -3.04 -3.40
N THR A 109 -11.83 -2.12 -2.48
CA THR A 109 -11.89 -0.67 -2.76
C THR A 109 -10.52 -0.02 -2.79
N PHE A 110 -9.48 -0.81 -2.53
CA PHE A 110 -8.08 -0.38 -2.45
C PHE A 110 -7.83 0.74 -1.44
N ARG A 111 -8.59 0.75 -0.34
CA ARG A 111 -8.40 1.72 0.75
C ARG A 111 -7.04 1.58 1.44
N HIS A 112 -6.31 0.49 1.17
CA HIS A 112 -4.96 0.22 1.64
C HIS A 112 -3.87 0.74 0.69
N GLU A 113 -4.25 1.37 -0.44
CA GLU A 113 -3.32 1.97 -1.39
C GLU A 113 -2.93 3.38 -0.96
N GLN A 114 -1.66 3.70 -1.13
CA GLN A 114 -1.12 5.05 -1.02
C GLN A 114 -0.04 5.28 -2.08
N ASP A 115 0.11 6.53 -2.47
CA ASP A 115 1.09 6.98 -3.44
C ASP A 115 2.08 7.94 -2.79
N LEU A 116 3.26 8.10 -3.39
CA LEU A 116 4.32 8.96 -2.89
C LEU A 116 4.60 10.09 -3.87
N LEU A 117 4.62 11.32 -3.35
CA LEU A 117 5.16 12.49 -4.03
C LEU A 117 6.56 12.78 -3.49
N VAL A 118 7.49 12.97 -4.41
CA VAL A 118 8.85 13.46 -4.11
C VAL A 118 9.00 14.82 -4.76
N THR A 119 9.22 15.85 -3.94
CA THR A 119 9.38 17.24 -4.42
C THR A 119 10.78 17.73 -4.12
N GLU A 120 11.56 18.00 -5.16
CA GLU A 120 12.92 18.49 -5.07
C GLU A 120 13.16 19.59 -6.13
N ASN A 121 13.82 20.68 -5.75
CA ASN A 121 14.17 21.77 -6.65
C ASN A 121 12.99 22.32 -7.48
N GLY A 122 11.81 22.42 -6.87
CA GLY A 122 10.59 22.92 -7.53
C GLY A 122 9.96 21.96 -8.55
N LYS A 123 10.39 20.70 -8.57
CA LYS A 123 9.83 19.63 -9.39
C LYS A 123 9.23 18.57 -8.49
N THR A 124 8.11 18.00 -8.90
CA THR A 124 7.45 16.90 -8.18
C THR A 124 7.37 15.66 -9.06
N ALA A 125 7.78 14.53 -8.50
CA ALA A 125 7.63 13.21 -9.11
C ALA A 125 6.58 12.42 -8.31
N LEU A 126 5.66 11.77 -9.01
CA LEU A 126 4.69 10.84 -8.44
C LEU A 126 5.21 9.42 -8.59
N PHE A 127 5.18 8.67 -7.49
CA PHE A 127 5.46 7.24 -7.44
C PHE A 127 4.18 6.52 -7.03
N ALA A 128 3.55 5.86 -7.98
CA ALA A 128 2.42 4.98 -7.78
C ALA A 128 2.88 3.53 -7.90
N GLY A 129 2.34 2.62 -7.07
CA GLY A 129 2.60 1.19 -7.17
C GLY A 129 1.82 0.58 -8.33
N CYS A 130 0.92 -0.37 -8.03
CA CYS A 130 0.03 -0.94 -9.04
C CYS A 130 -1.02 0.04 -9.57
N ALA A 131 -1.23 1.16 -8.87
CA ALA A 131 -2.26 2.15 -9.21
C ALA A 131 -3.66 1.51 -9.37
N HIS A 132 -4.05 0.65 -8.42
CA HIS A 132 -5.35 -0.03 -8.45
C HIS A 132 -6.52 0.95 -8.43
N CYS A 133 -6.38 2.09 -7.76
CA CYS A 133 -7.37 3.18 -7.81
C CYS A 133 -7.50 3.82 -9.19
N GLY A 134 -6.58 3.52 -10.11
CA GLY A 134 -6.52 4.07 -11.47
C GLY A 134 -5.65 5.33 -11.55
N ILE A 135 -4.65 5.31 -12.43
CA ILE A 135 -3.68 6.41 -12.56
C ILE A 135 -4.35 7.76 -12.86
N VAL A 136 -5.44 7.76 -13.62
CA VAL A 136 -6.21 8.99 -13.91
C VAL A 136 -6.92 9.57 -12.70
N ASN A 137 -7.15 8.77 -11.66
CA ASN A 137 -7.76 9.23 -10.41
C ASN A 137 -6.71 9.67 -9.40
N ILE A 138 -5.47 9.17 -9.54
CA ILE A 138 -4.32 9.49 -8.69
C ILE A 138 -3.71 10.83 -9.08
N LEU A 139 -3.76 11.20 -10.38
CA LEU A 139 -3.25 12.47 -10.93
C LEU A 139 -4.22 13.63 -10.70
#